data_71a14104b33ab34c9e56debbb8e6b17d
#
_entry.id   71a14104b33ab34c9e56debbb8e6b17d
#
_cell.length_a   1.000
_cell.length_b   1.000
_cell.length_c   1.000
_cell.angle_alpha   90.00
_cell.angle_beta   90.00
_cell.angle_gamma   90.00
#
_symmetry.space_group_name_H-M   'P 1'
#
loop_
_entity.id
_entity.type
_entity.pdbx_description
1 polymer ?
#
loop_
_entity_poly.entity_id
_entity_poly.type
_entity_poly.pdbx_seq_one_letter_code
_entity_poly.pdbx_strand_id
1 'polypeptide(L)'
;MYDILIIGSGPAGYVAAIRAAQLGMKVGCIEQSNLGGTCLNIGCIPSKSLLNSSFKHYQLYDDYAAHGIEVKDIKIDLQKMMFRKDEVVTQLVKGVGALFKTNKIEYIKGRAKIINESSVEVTNENEKNILESKNIIIATGSRSSELPGTKQSNNIVDSEGALKFDSIPKELIVIGAGIIGLELGSVWARLGSKVTIIESQPDFLPFLDARLSRQVRREFERQGLDIRLETFISDISETDSEIAVKFIEKGEEKSLVAEKIIIAIGRKPNSEDLFNQNLLSLDEKGFVEVNEYCQTSVSNIWAIGDVVRGPMLAHKASEEGVMVVERIYGEDSHINYMHVPNVIYTHPEVAWVGKNEKYLKEGGVDYKSGSFPFAANGRALANGDSSGSVTVYADNKTDMILGVQVFGPSASEIMQQALIAMDSGMSSHKFSSTIFSHPTVSEALHEATLAMNDKAIHVQNRKRKS
;
A
#
# COMPACT_ATOMS: atom_id res chain seq x y z
N MET A 1 30.45 7.17 19.18
CA MET A 1 29.61 5.95 19.21
C MET A 1 28.16 6.35 19.43
N TYR A 2 27.24 5.80 18.66
CA TYR A 2 25.78 5.98 18.77
C TYR A 2 25.18 4.88 19.65
N ASP A 3 24.00 5.12 20.21
CA ASP A 3 23.23 4.06 20.83
C ASP A 3 22.51 3.24 19.73
N ILE A 4 22.04 3.93 18.67
CA ILE A 4 21.41 3.32 17.49
C ILE A 4 21.88 4.04 16.21
N LEU A 5 22.31 3.28 15.21
CA LEU A 5 22.46 3.70 13.83
C LEU A 5 21.35 3.06 12.99
N ILE A 6 20.63 3.88 12.21
CA ILE A 6 19.55 3.44 11.35
C ILE A 6 19.96 3.64 9.89
N ILE A 7 19.83 2.61 9.07
CA ILE A 7 20.20 2.63 7.65
C ILE A 7 18.94 2.72 6.80
N GLY A 8 18.68 3.90 6.24
CA GLY A 8 17.49 4.26 5.51
C GLY A 8 16.54 5.12 6.32
N SER A 9 15.98 6.15 5.71
CA SER A 9 15.06 7.12 6.31
C SER A 9 13.62 7.04 5.76
N GLY A 10 13.24 5.88 5.21
CA GLY A 10 11.84 5.60 4.86
C GLY A 10 10.94 5.55 6.10
N PRO A 11 9.64 5.20 5.96
CA PRO A 11 8.69 5.15 7.08
C PRO A 11 9.20 4.33 8.27
N ALA A 12 9.83 3.20 8.05
CA ALA A 12 10.47 2.42 9.11
C ALA A 12 11.57 3.23 9.82
N GLY A 13 12.50 3.77 9.05
CA GLY A 13 13.72 4.37 9.60
C GLY A 13 13.50 5.71 10.29
N TYR A 14 12.72 6.64 9.67
CA TYR A 14 12.50 7.93 10.33
C TYR A 14 11.62 7.80 11.58
N VAL A 15 10.66 6.89 11.60
CA VAL A 15 9.82 6.63 12.79
C VAL A 15 10.66 6.02 13.90
N ALA A 16 11.48 4.99 13.60
CA ALA A 16 12.40 4.39 14.53
C ALA A 16 13.39 5.45 15.11
N ALA A 17 13.93 6.33 14.24
CA ALA A 17 14.84 7.39 14.67
C ALA A 17 14.21 8.36 15.67
N ILE A 18 12.97 8.80 15.37
CA ILE A 18 12.23 9.71 16.25
C ILE A 18 11.91 9.03 17.58
N ARG A 19 11.41 7.77 17.55
CA ARG A 19 11.08 7.02 18.77
C ARG A 19 12.30 6.80 19.64
N ALA A 20 13.44 6.40 19.06
CA ALA A 20 14.70 6.22 19.79
C ALA A 20 15.17 7.53 20.47
N ALA A 21 15.09 8.65 19.74
CA ALA A 21 15.45 9.95 20.31
C ALA A 21 14.50 10.39 21.45
N GLN A 22 13.20 10.09 21.34
CA GLN A 22 12.22 10.33 22.42
C GLN A 22 12.53 9.53 23.67
N LEU A 23 13.11 8.33 23.54
CA LEU A 23 13.58 7.52 24.65
C LEU A 23 14.98 7.94 25.18
N GLY A 24 15.53 9.04 24.67
CA GLY A 24 16.79 9.63 25.14
C GLY A 24 18.04 9.01 24.55
N MET A 25 17.93 8.19 23.51
CA MET A 25 19.09 7.56 22.87
C MET A 25 19.81 8.53 21.93
N LYS A 26 21.11 8.34 21.73
CA LYS A 26 21.90 9.02 20.71
C LYS A 26 21.72 8.32 19.36
N VAL A 27 21.06 8.97 18.41
CA VAL A 27 20.61 8.39 17.13
C VAL A 27 21.32 9.03 15.94
N GLY A 28 21.84 8.18 15.04
CA GLY A 28 22.24 8.55 13.68
C GLY A 28 21.33 7.85 12.67
N CYS A 29 20.87 8.58 11.65
CA CYS A 29 20.08 8.04 10.54
C CYS A 29 20.81 8.29 9.21
N ILE A 30 21.20 7.22 8.54
CA ILE A 30 21.97 7.26 7.29
C ILE A 30 21.01 7.14 6.12
N GLU A 31 21.07 8.07 5.17
CA GLU A 31 20.22 8.07 3.97
C GLU A 31 21.01 8.46 2.74
N GLN A 32 20.91 7.64 1.70
CA GLN A 32 21.63 7.88 0.44
C GLN A 32 20.93 8.88 -0.49
N SER A 33 19.61 9.04 -0.36
CA SER A 33 18.77 9.86 -1.25
C SER A 33 18.13 11.02 -0.47
N ASN A 34 16.83 10.95 -0.24
CA ASN A 34 16.05 11.98 0.44
C ASN A 34 15.34 11.41 1.67
N LEU A 35 15.22 12.22 2.71
CA LEU A 35 14.43 11.88 3.90
C LEU A 35 13.00 11.47 3.52
N GLY A 36 12.45 10.49 4.23
CA GLY A 36 11.12 9.96 4.00
C GLY A 36 11.06 8.77 3.03
N GLY A 37 12.20 8.44 2.38
CA GLY A 37 12.35 7.25 1.53
C GLY A 37 11.35 7.17 0.39
N THR A 38 11.11 5.95 -0.12
CA THR A 38 10.21 5.68 -1.26
C THR A 38 8.80 6.23 -1.03
N CYS A 39 8.20 5.97 0.12
CA CYS A 39 6.79 6.33 0.37
C CYS A 39 6.53 7.84 0.21
N LEU A 40 7.36 8.70 0.82
CA LEU A 40 7.16 10.14 0.77
C LEU A 40 7.54 10.74 -0.59
N ASN A 41 8.64 10.27 -1.18
CA ASN A 41 9.22 10.92 -2.36
C ASN A 41 8.69 10.40 -3.70
N ILE A 42 8.51 9.09 -3.84
CA ILE A 42 8.27 8.40 -5.12
C ILE A 42 7.26 7.25 -5.02
N GLY A 43 6.41 7.24 -3.98
CA GLY A 43 5.46 6.17 -3.72
C GLY A 43 4.11 6.68 -3.23
N CYS A 44 3.80 6.42 -1.96
CA CYS A 44 2.47 6.64 -1.36
C CYS A 44 1.95 8.07 -1.52
N ILE A 45 2.76 9.06 -1.18
CA ILE A 45 2.31 10.46 -1.14
C ILE A 45 2.07 11.02 -2.55
N PRO A 46 3.03 10.94 -3.49
CA PRO A 46 2.78 11.44 -4.84
C PRO A 46 1.66 10.69 -5.55
N SER A 47 1.53 9.37 -5.37
CA SER A 47 0.42 8.61 -5.98
C SER A 47 -0.94 9.01 -5.42
N LYS A 48 -1.09 9.22 -4.11
CA LYS A 48 -2.34 9.68 -3.49
C LYS A 48 -2.69 11.12 -3.88
N SER A 49 -1.68 11.96 -4.07
CA SER A 49 -1.88 13.32 -4.62
C SER A 49 -2.46 13.27 -6.03
N LEU A 50 -1.94 12.41 -6.92
CA LEU A 50 -2.45 12.25 -8.29
C LEU A 50 -3.82 11.55 -8.32
N LEU A 51 -4.03 10.51 -7.48
CA LEU A 51 -5.33 9.85 -7.34
C LEU A 51 -6.43 10.85 -6.96
N ASN A 52 -6.17 11.71 -5.98
CA ASN A 52 -7.13 12.74 -5.60
C ASN A 52 -7.38 13.76 -6.71
N SER A 53 -6.32 14.24 -7.37
CA SER A 53 -6.46 15.24 -8.43
C SER A 53 -7.19 14.68 -9.66
N SER A 54 -6.86 13.45 -10.09
CA SER A 54 -7.53 12.77 -11.20
C SER A 54 -8.98 12.41 -10.86
N PHE A 55 -9.26 12.07 -9.60
CA PHE A 55 -10.63 11.80 -9.17
C PHE A 55 -11.51 13.06 -9.21
N LYS A 56 -10.99 14.22 -8.78
CA LYS A 56 -11.69 15.50 -8.93
C LYS A 56 -12.04 15.81 -10.38
N HIS A 57 -11.13 15.50 -11.31
CA HIS A 57 -11.40 15.64 -12.74
C HIS A 57 -12.52 14.69 -13.22
N TYR A 58 -12.44 13.41 -12.80
CA TYR A 58 -13.44 12.40 -13.14
C TYR A 58 -14.84 12.79 -12.66
N GLN A 59 -14.98 13.32 -11.43
CA GLN A 59 -16.26 13.77 -10.87
C GLN A 59 -16.95 14.85 -11.71
N LEU A 60 -16.18 15.72 -12.38
CA LEU A 60 -16.74 16.79 -13.22
C LEU A 60 -17.59 16.25 -14.40
N TYR A 61 -17.30 15.05 -14.88
CA TYR A 61 -18.02 14.43 -16.01
C TYR A 61 -19.07 13.42 -15.55
N ASP A 62 -18.82 12.67 -14.48
CA ASP A 62 -19.65 11.53 -14.08
C ASP A 62 -20.71 11.93 -13.05
N ASP A 63 -20.40 12.84 -12.15
CA ASP A 63 -21.18 13.07 -10.92
C ASP A 63 -21.91 14.43 -10.91
N TYR A 64 -21.26 15.50 -11.32
CA TYR A 64 -21.77 16.86 -11.14
C TYR A 64 -23.10 17.13 -11.85
N ALA A 65 -23.33 16.52 -13.01
CA ALA A 65 -24.60 16.66 -13.73
C ALA A 65 -25.79 16.10 -12.93
N ALA A 66 -25.59 15.00 -12.20
CA ALA A 66 -26.60 14.43 -11.32
C ALA A 66 -26.95 15.35 -10.13
N HIS A 67 -25.99 16.18 -9.70
CA HIS A 67 -26.19 17.22 -8.67
C HIS A 67 -26.77 18.54 -9.22
N GLY A 68 -27.12 18.60 -10.51
CA GLY A 68 -27.63 19.83 -11.15
C GLY A 68 -26.54 20.88 -11.41
N ILE A 69 -25.25 20.48 -11.43
CA ILE A 69 -24.12 21.36 -11.67
C ILE A 69 -23.64 21.16 -13.11
N GLU A 70 -23.80 22.15 -13.94
CA GLU A 70 -23.25 22.16 -15.30
C GLU A 70 -21.85 22.75 -15.30
N VAL A 71 -20.89 22.01 -15.87
CA VAL A 71 -19.51 22.45 -16.04
C VAL A 71 -19.18 22.52 -17.52
N LYS A 72 -18.59 23.65 -17.96
CA LYS A 72 -18.20 23.89 -19.36
C LYS A 72 -16.70 24.10 -19.46
N ASP A 73 -16.15 23.76 -20.61
CA ASP A 73 -14.74 24.04 -20.98
C ASP A 73 -13.70 23.53 -19.97
N ILE A 74 -13.87 22.29 -19.50
CA ILE A 74 -12.92 21.67 -18.58
C ILE A 74 -11.59 21.43 -19.29
N LYS A 75 -10.49 21.94 -18.71
CA LYS A 75 -9.13 21.72 -19.19
C LYS A 75 -8.24 21.18 -18.08
N ILE A 76 -7.45 20.17 -18.41
CA ILE A 76 -6.42 19.65 -17.51
C ILE A 76 -5.12 20.43 -17.77
N ASP A 77 -4.57 21.00 -16.71
CA ASP A 77 -3.19 21.48 -16.67
C ASP A 77 -2.34 20.46 -15.93
N LEU A 78 -1.75 19.53 -16.69
CA LEU A 78 -0.95 18.43 -16.12
C LEU A 78 0.29 18.98 -15.40
N GLN A 79 0.93 20.03 -15.92
CA GLN A 79 2.12 20.61 -15.29
C GLN A 79 1.80 21.16 -13.90
N LYS A 80 0.66 21.85 -13.76
CA LYS A 80 0.20 22.36 -12.47
C LYS A 80 -0.18 21.23 -11.52
N MET A 81 -0.77 20.15 -12.02
CA MET A 81 -1.08 18.94 -11.23
C MET A 81 0.21 18.29 -10.70
N MET A 82 1.22 18.14 -11.55
CA MET A 82 2.52 17.58 -11.16
C MET A 82 3.24 18.52 -10.16
N PHE A 83 3.24 19.82 -10.41
CA PHE A 83 3.81 20.80 -9.48
C PHE A 83 3.17 20.70 -8.07
N ARG A 84 1.82 20.64 -8.01
CA ARG A 84 1.11 20.45 -6.73
C ARG A 84 1.54 19.17 -6.01
N LYS A 85 1.68 18.06 -6.75
CA LYS A 85 2.18 16.78 -6.20
C LYS A 85 3.57 16.96 -5.58
N ASP A 86 4.48 17.66 -6.28
CA ASP A 86 5.85 17.89 -5.81
C ASP A 86 5.91 18.86 -4.62
N GLU A 87 5.01 19.85 -4.54
CA GLU A 87 4.87 20.70 -3.36
C GLU A 87 4.47 19.90 -2.11
N VAL A 88 3.50 18.99 -2.23
CA VAL A 88 3.05 18.11 -1.13
C VAL A 88 4.21 17.24 -0.64
N VAL A 89 4.95 16.62 -1.56
CA VAL A 89 6.15 15.82 -1.23
C VAL A 89 7.20 16.68 -0.51
N THR A 90 7.51 17.85 -1.07
CA THR A 90 8.50 18.79 -0.50
C THR A 90 8.12 19.22 0.91
N GLN A 91 6.84 19.51 1.15
CA GLN A 91 6.35 19.90 2.47
C GLN A 91 6.55 18.80 3.51
N LEU A 92 6.23 17.55 3.16
CA LEU A 92 6.37 16.41 4.07
C LEU A 92 7.84 16.05 4.33
N VAL A 93 8.69 16.08 3.32
CA VAL A 93 10.14 15.84 3.47
C VAL A 93 10.77 16.90 4.38
N LYS A 94 10.41 18.19 4.20
CA LYS A 94 10.83 19.27 5.11
C LYS A 94 10.32 19.04 6.53
N GLY A 95 9.11 18.50 6.68
CA GLY A 95 8.54 18.14 7.99
C GLY A 95 9.38 17.08 8.71
N VAL A 96 9.79 16.02 8.02
CA VAL A 96 10.69 14.98 8.59
C VAL A 96 12.03 15.59 8.98
N GLY A 97 12.62 16.46 8.15
CA GLY A 97 13.86 17.17 8.48
C GLY A 97 13.74 18.05 9.72
N ALA A 98 12.62 18.74 9.88
CA ALA A 98 12.34 19.53 11.09
C ALA A 98 12.21 18.66 12.34
N LEU A 99 11.53 17.49 12.23
CA LEU A 99 11.42 16.51 13.32
C LEU A 99 12.79 15.95 13.70
N PHE A 100 13.66 15.65 12.75
CA PHE A 100 15.03 15.20 13.03
C PHE A 100 15.80 16.27 13.82
N LYS A 101 15.74 17.53 13.38
CA LYS A 101 16.38 18.64 14.07
C LYS A 101 15.87 18.84 15.50
N THR A 102 14.53 18.80 15.68
CA THR A 102 13.90 19.00 17.00
C THR A 102 14.26 17.87 17.96
N ASN A 103 14.32 16.62 17.47
CA ASN A 103 14.68 15.45 18.26
C ASN A 103 16.21 15.21 18.34
N LYS A 104 17.04 16.11 17.79
CA LYS A 104 18.50 16.00 17.78
C LYS A 104 19.03 14.71 17.14
N ILE A 105 18.32 14.22 16.12
CA ILE A 105 18.75 13.07 15.33
C ILE A 105 19.79 13.55 14.33
N GLU A 106 20.92 12.87 14.27
CA GLU A 106 21.96 13.17 13.29
C GLU A 106 21.59 12.57 11.94
N TYR A 107 21.30 13.43 10.97
CA TYR A 107 21.12 13.04 9.57
C TYR A 107 22.45 12.88 8.88
N ILE A 108 22.76 11.68 8.40
CA ILE A 108 24.03 11.33 7.78
C ILE A 108 23.75 10.97 6.32
N LYS A 109 24.15 11.83 5.40
CA LYS A 109 23.98 11.57 3.98
C LYS A 109 25.05 10.64 3.45
N GLY A 110 24.66 9.53 2.83
CA GLY A 110 25.56 8.57 2.21
C GLY A 110 24.99 7.17 2.09
N ARG A 111 25.71 6.32 1.38
CA ARG A 111 25.41 4.89 1.24
C ARG A 111 26.10 4.13 2.38
N ALA A 112 25.33 3.37 3.13
CA ALA A 112 25.82 2.57 4.24
C ALA A 112 26.21 1.15 3.83
N LYS A 113 27.24 0.60 4.45
CA LYS A 113 27.61 -0.81 4.44
C LYS A 113 27.99 -1.27 5.84
N ILE A 114 27.36 -2.31 6.35
CA ILE A 114 27.69 -2.91 7.64
C ILE A 114 28.97 -3.71 7.48
N ILE A 115 30.01 -3.35 8.25
CA ILE A 115 31.33 -3.98 8.20
C ILE A 115 31.41 -5.14 9.19
N ASN A 116 30.88 -4.92 10.38
CA ASN A 116 30.82 -5.88 11.48
C ASN A 116 29.62 -5.55 12.40
N GLU A 117 29.50 -6.25 13.51
CA GLU A 117 28.36 -6.14 14.44
C GLU A 117 28.14 -4.72 15.01
N SER A 118 29.16 -3.86 15.04
CA SER A 118 29.09 -2.53 15.65
C SER A 118 29.53 -1.39 14.74
N SER A 119 29.94 -1.66 13.50
CA SER A 119 30.54 -0.65 12.63
C SER A 119 29.86 -0.61 11.25
N VAL A 120 29.55 0.61 10.82
CA VAL A 120 28.96 0.91 9.52
C VAL A 120 29.86 1.84 8.75
N GLU A 121 30.28 1.44 7.56
CA GLU A 121 30.96 2.31 6.60
C GLU A 121 29.88 3.16 5.89
N VAL A 122 30.07 4.47 5.88
CA VAL A 122 29.23 5.39 5.12
C VAL A 122 30.08 6.03 4.03
N THR A 123 29.65 5.84 2.79
CA THR A 123 30.29 6.45 1.61
C THR A 123 29.42 7.60 1.10
N ASN A 124 29.97 8.80 1.06
CA ASN A 124 29.36 9.99 0.47
C ASN A 124 30.34 10.58 -0.54
N GLU A 125 29.94 10.67 -1.81
CA GLU A 125 30.81 11.02 -2.93
C GLU A 125 32.10 10.17 -2.94
N ASN A 126 33.25 10.74 -2.55
CA ASN A 126 34.54 10.04 -2.48
C ASN A 126 35.04 9.83 -1.05
N GLU A 127 34.27 10.26 -0.05
CA GLU A 127 34.66 10.12 1.36
C GLU A 127 34.06 8.88 1.99
N LYS A 128 34.87 8.17 2.76
CA LYS A 128 34.47 7.01 3.53
C LYS A 128 34.67 7.30 5.00
N ASN A 129 33.61 7.16 5.77
CA ASN A 129 33.64 7.30 7.22
C ASN A 129 33.12 6.02 7.89
N ILE A 130 33.78 5.62 8.95
CA ILE A 130 33.33 4.48 9.78
C ILE A 130 32.63 5.03 11.02
N LEU A 131 31.40 4.61 11.22
CA LEU A 131 30.58 4.99 12.36
C LEU A 131 30.38 3.78 13.28
N GLU A 132 30.47 4.01 14.58
CA GLU A 132 30.28 2.97 15.60
C GLU A 132 28.95 3.13 16.32
N SER A 133 28.26 2.02 16.56
CA SER A 133 26.98 1.97 17.27
C SER A 133 26.87 0.74 18.17
N LYS A 134 26.08 0.87 19.24
CA LYS A 134 25.67 -0.27 20.06
C LYS A 134 24.66 -1.17 19.34
N ASN A 135 23.74 -0.57 18.58
CA ASN A 135 22.72 -1.27 17.81
C ASN A 135 22.66 -0.71 16.39
N ILE A 136 22.35 -1.57 15.42
CA ILE A 136 22.17 -1.22 14.01
C ILE A 136 20.77 -1.65 13.59
N ILE A 137 20.01 -0.75 12.96
CA ILE A 137 18.70 -1.05 12.39
C ILE A 137 18.77 -0.88 10.87
N ILE A 138 18.51 -1.98 10.14
CA ILE A 138 18.40 -2.01 8.69
C ILE A 138 16.96 -1.63 8.29
N ALA A 139 16.79 -0.49 7.62
CA ALA A 139 15.52 0.04 7.15
C ALA A 139 15.61 0.49 5.69
N THR A 140 16.36 -0.24 4.87
CA THR A 140 16.73 0.10 3.49
C THR A 140 15.57 -0.01 2.51
N GLY A 141 14.45 -0.64 2.91
CA GLY A 141 13.23 -0.70 2.13
C GLY A 141 13.33 -1.60 0.90
N SER A 142 12.65 -1.19 -0.17
CA SER A 142 12.49 -1.97 -1.38
C SER A 142 12.58 -1.10 -2.64
N ARG A 143 12.75 -1.75 -3.80
CA ARG A 143 12.69 -1.15 -5.15
C ARG A 143 11.71 -1.90 -6.04
N SER A 144 11.28 -1.29 -7.13
CA SER A 144 10.45 -1.93 -8.15
C SER A 144 11.13 -3.17 -8.73
N SER A 145 10.36 -4.23 -8.98
CA SER A 145 10.83 -5.41 -9.70
C SER A 145 10.92 -5.10 -11.19
N GLU A 146 11.99 -5.56 -11.81
CA GLU A 146 12.20 -5.45 -13.24
C GLU A 146 11.51 -6.61 -13.99
N LEU A 147 10.95 -6.32 -15.15
CA LEU A 147 10.44 -7.35 -16.05
C LEU A 147 11.65 -7.96 -16.81
N PRO A 148 11.88 -9.27 -16.70
CA PRO A 148 13.01 -9.91 -17.37
C PRO A 148 13.02 -9.63 -18.88
N GLY A 149 14.20 -9.30 -19.41
CA GLY A 149 14.38 -9.00 -20.85
C GLY A 149 13.94 -7.60 -21.27
N THR A 150 13.38 -6.79 -20.40
CA THR A 150 12.91 -5.41 -20.70
C THR A 150 13.86 -4.39 -20.11
N LYS A 151 14.27 -3.40 -20.92
CA LYS A 151 15.04 -2.24 -20.44
C LYS A 151 14.09 -1.08 -20.19
N GLN A 152 14.30 -0.38 -19.09
CA GLN A 152 13.62 0.89 -18.83
C GLN A 152 14.09 1.96 -19.81
N SER A 153 13.18 2.84 -20.20
CA SER A 153 13.39 3.97 -21.06
C SER A 153 12.55 5.15 -20.60
N ASN A 154 12.46 6.22 -21.37
CA ASN A 154 11.54 7.33 -21.10
C ASN A 154 10.07 6.93 -21.28
N ASN A 155 9.79 5.80 -21.95
CA ASN A 155 8.44 5.35 -22.27
C ASN A 155 8.09 4.02 -21.57
N ILE A 156 9.08 3.23 -21.19
CA ILE A 156 8.93 1.99 -20.42
C ILE A 156 9.46 2.25 -19.02
N VAL A 157 8.56 2.46 -18.09
CA VAL A 157 8.88 2.94 -16.74
C VAL A 157 8.33 2.02 -15.65
N ASP A 158 8.85 2.17 -14.46
CA ASP A 158 8.26 1.62 -13.24
C ASP A 158 7.25 2.59 -12.61
N SER A 159 6.82 2.30 -11.38
CA SER A 159 5.89 3.15 -10.63
C SER A 159 6.44 4.56 -10.35
N GLU A 160 7.76 4.72 -10.19
CA GLU A 160 8.38 6.03 -9.99
C GLU A 160 8.31 6.87 -11.27
N GLY A 161 8.67 6.29 -12.41
CA GLY A 161 8.60 6.96 -13.71
C GLY A 161 7.17 7.37 -14.07
N ALA A 162 6.18 6.54 -13.73
CA ALA A 162 4.78 6.83 -13.97
C ALA A 162 4.26 8.06 -13.19
N LEU A 163 4.89 8.40 -12.07
CA LEU A 163 4.58 9.61 -11.29
C LEU A 163 5.22 10.89 -11.86
N LYS A 164 5.98 10.77 -12.95
CA LYS A 164 6.75 11.86 -13.59
C LYS A 164 6.38 12.10 -15.05
N PHE A 165 5.32 11.48 -15.58
CA PHE A 165 4.90 11.73 -16.96
C PHE A 165 4.65 13.23 -17.20
N ASP A 166 5.18 13.75 -18.29
CA ASP A 166 5.08 15.13 -18.74
C ASP A 166 3.87 15.39 -19.63
N SER A 167 3.25 14.31 -20.12
CA SER A 167 2.07 14.32 -20.99
C SER A 167 1.13 13.17 -20.62
N ILE A 168 -0.15 13.30 -20.94
CA ILE A 168 -1.13 12.24 -20.76
C ILE A 168 -1.00 11.31 -21.98
N PRO A 169 -0.54 10.05 -21.79
CA PRO A 169 -0.43 9.12 -22.92
C PRO A 169 -1.83 8.74 -23.44
N LYS A 170 -1.99 8.65 -24.75
CA LYS A 170 -3.27 8.20 -25.35
C LYS A 170 -3.51 6.72 -25.09
N GLU A 171 -2.48 5.90 -25.34
CA GLU A 171 -2.49 4.46 -25.12
C GLU A 171 -1.46 4.12 -24.06
N LEU A 172 -1.92 3.56 -22.94
CA LEU A 172 -1.10 3.16 -21.79
C LEU A 172 -1.28 1.68 -21.51
N ILE A 173 -0.20 0.94 -21.40
CA ILE A 173 -0.20 -0.44 -20.91
C ILE A 173 0.39 -0.47 -19.50
N VAL A 174 -0.32 -1.13 -18.58
CA VAL A 174 0.16 -1.41 -17.23
C VAL A 174 0.38 -2.90 -17.09
N ILE A 175 1.58 -3.31 -16.72
CA ILE A 175 1.94 -4.72 -16.49
C ILE A 175 1.87 -5.00 -15.00
N GLY A 176 0.88 -5.82 -14.59
CA GLY A 176 0.54 -6.15 -13.21
C GLY A 176 -0.75 -5.48 -12.73
N ALA A 177 -1.75 -6.29 -12.36
CA ALA A 177 -3.04 -5.85 -11.80
C ALA A 177 -3.04 -5.82 -10.25
N GLY A 178 -1.87 -5.61 -9.65
CA GLY A 178 -1.71 -5.39 -8.22
C GLY A 178 -2.12 -3.98 -7.80
N ILE A 179 -1.96 -3.67 -6.50
CA ILE A 179 -2.35 -2.38 -5.90
C ILE A 179 -1.78 -1.20 -6.68
N ILE A 180 -0.47 -1.19 -6.94
CA ILE A 180 0.22 -0.08 -7.64
C ILE A 180 -0.28 0.07 -9.08
N GLY A 181 -0.44 -1.04 -9.81
CA GLY A 181 -0.90 -1.02 -11.20
C GLY A 181 -2.32 -0.49 -11.32
N LEU A 182 -3.22 -0.89 -10.42
CA LEU A 182 -4.60 -0.40 -10.37
C LEU A 182 -4.69 1.08 -10.00
N GLU A 183 -3.92 1.53 -9.02
CA GLU A 183 -3.88 2.93 -8.61
C GLU A 183 -3.37 3.84 -9.74
N LEU A 184 -2.22 3.52 -10.33
CA LEU A 184 -1.64 4.32 -11.41
C LEU A 184 -2.46 4.22 -12.70
N GLY A 185 -2.95 3.03 -13.04
CA GLY A 185 -3.89 2.84 -14.16
C GLY A 185 -5.14 3.71 -14.01
N SER A 186 -5.72 3.77 -12.81
CA SER A 186 -6.88 4.61 -12.51
C SER A 186 -6.58 6.11 -12.64
N VAL A 187 -5.38 6.56 -12.21
CA VAL A 187 -4.96 7.97 -12.39
C VAL A 187 -5.01 8.35 -13.85
N TRP A 188 -4.31 7.59 -14.70
CA TRP A 188 -4.17 7.96 -16.11
C TRP A 188 -5.46 7.73 -16.91
N ALA A 189 -6.25 6.70 -16.59
CA ALA A 189 -7.57 6.51 -17.19
C ALA A 189 -8.51 7.69 -16.94
N ARG A 190 -8.58 8.19 -15.70
CA ARG A 190 -9.36 9.37 -15.32
C ARG A 190 -8.90 10.66 -15.98
N LEU A 191 -7.63 10.73 -16.42
CA LEU A 191 -7.08 11.85 -17.16
C LEU A 191 -7.29 11.72 -18.69
N GLY A 192 -7.81 10.60 -19.18
CA GLY A 192 -8.17 10.40 -20.57
C GLY A 192 -7.33 9.37 -21.34
N SER A 193 -6.39 8.69 -20.69
CA SER A 193 -5.66 7.57 -21.31
C SER A 193 -6.56 6.37 -21.50
N LYS A 194 -6.43 5.67 -22.65
CA LYS A 194 -6.95 4.32 -22.80
C LYS A 194 -5.96 3.35 -22.13
N VAL A 195 -6.39 2.72 -21.05
CA VAL A 195 -5.52 1.91 -20.20
C VAL A 195 -5.84 0.44 -20.35
N THR A 196 -4.84 -0.37 -20.76
CA THR A 196 -4.91 -1.84 -20.72
C THR A 196 -3.99 -2.35 -19.61
N ILE A 197 -4.54 -3.14 -18.69
CA ILE A 197 -3.80 -3.79 -17.60
C ILE A 197 -3.61 -5.26 -17.94
N ILE A 198 -2.37 -5.72 -18.00
CA ILE A 198 -1.99 -7.10 -18.32
C ILE A 198 -1.54 -7.80 -17.02
N GLU A 199 -2.21 -8.91 -16.70
CA GLU A 199 -1.93 -9.70 -15.48
C GLU A 199 -1.76 -11.19 -15.86
N SER A 200 -0.70 -11.79 -15.37
CA SER A 200 -0.39 -13.20 -15.63
C SER A 200 -1.22 -14.16 -14.77
N GLN A 201 -1.69 -13.72 -13.61
CA GLN A 201 -2.47 -14.56 -12.71
C GLN A 201 -3.92 -14.74 -13.20
N PRO A 202 -4.54 -15.90 -12.91
CA PRO A 202 -5.92 -16.17 -13.29
C PRO A 202 -6.93 -15.42 -12.40
N ASP A 203 -6.58 -15.15 -11.15
CA ASP A 203 -7.47 -14.54 -10.18
C ASP A 203 -7.15 -13.05 -10.01
N PHE A 204 -8.17 -12.21 -10.18
CA PHE A 204 -8.07 -10.79 -9.89
C PHE A 204 -8.13 -10.55 -8.38
N LEU A 205 -7.09 -9.91 -7.81
CA LEU A 205 -6.99 -9.61 -6.38
C LEU A 205 -7.32 -10.83 -5.49
N PRO A 206 -6.52 -11.93 -5.55
CA PRO A 206 -6.83 -13.22 -4.93
C PRO A 206 -6.90 -13.19 -3.39
N PHE A 207 -6.47 -12.09 -2.77
CA PHE A 207 -6.55 -11.85 -1.32
C PHE A 207 -7.93 -11.33 -0.87
N LEU A 208 -8.80 -10.96 -1.81
CA LEU A 208 -10.21 -10.63 -1.53
C LEU A 208 -11.10 -11.87 -1.69
N ASP A 209 -12.29 -11.81 -1.09
CA ASP A 209 -13.31 -12.80 -1.38
C ASP A 209 -13.71 -12.75 -2.85
N ALA A 210 -13.92 -13.91 -3.46
CA ALA A 210 -14.21 -14.02 -4.88
C ALA A 210 -15.42 -13.17 -5.35
N ARG A 211 -16.41 -12.95 -4.48
CA ARG A 211 -17.55 -12.08 -4.77
C ARG A 211 -17.12 -10.61 -4.82
N LEU A 212 -16.33 -10.19 -3.84
CA LEU A 212 -15.85 -8.81 -3.74
C LEU A 212 -14.88 -8.50 -4.87
N SER A 213 -13.94 -9.40 -5.16
CA SER A 213 -13.00 -9.28 -6.27
C SER A 213 -13.73 -9.05 -7.61
N ARG A 214 -14.80 -9.82 -7.89
CA ARG A 214 -15.62 -9.61 -9.09
C ARG A 214 -16.35 -8.25 -9.10
N GLN A 215 -16.79 -7.75 -7.95
CA GLN A 215 -17.42 -6.42 -7.87
C GLN A 215 -16.40 -5.31 -8.16
N VAL A 216 -15.23 -5.40 -7.55
CA VAL A 216 -14.12 -4.46 -7.75
C VAL A 216 -13.70 -4.43 -9.22
N ARG A 217 -13.50 -5.61 -9.84
CA ARG A 217 -13.13 -5.71 -11.25
C ARG A 217 -14.15 -5.03 -12.17
N ARG A 218 -15.45 -5.34 -12.01
CA ARG A 218 -16.52 -4.74 -12.80
C ARG A 218 -16.54 -3.22 -12.68
N GLU A 219 -16.29 -2.70 -11.49
CA GLU A 219 -16.27 -1.25 -11.29
C GLU A 219 -15.08 -0.60 -12.00
N PHE A 220 -13.91 -1.20 -11.97
CA PHE A 220 -12.75 -0.69 -12.69
C PHE A 220 -12.91 -0.78 -14.21
N GLU A 221 -13.50 -1.89 -14.70
CA GLU A 221 -13.87 -2.01 -16.12
C GLU A 221 -14.91 -0.96 -16.55
N ARG A 222 -15.88 -0.64 -15.67
CA ARG A 222 -16.86 0.45 -15.89
C ARG A 222 -16.17 1.83 -15.98
N GLN A 223 -15.11 2.02 -15.22
CA GLN A 223 -14.28 3.24 -15.25
C GLN A 223 -13.29 3.28 -16.41
N GLY A 224 -13.33 2.30 -17.32
CA GLY A 224 -12.54 2.30 -18.55
C GLY A 224 -11.21 1.56 -18.48
N LEU A 225 -10.95 0.78 -17.45
CA LEU A 225 -9.76 -0.09 -17.39
C LEU A 225 -10.03 -1.41 -18.13
N ASP A 226 -9.23 -1.72 -19.17
CA ASP A 226 -9.26 -3.03 -19.85
C ASP A 226 -8.34 -4.00 -19.08
N ILE A 227 -8.91 -4.86 -18.22
CA ILE A 227 -8.15 -5.78 -17.34
C ILE A 227 -8.12 -7.17 -17.94
N ARG A 228 -6.92 -7.61 -18.38
CA ARG A 228 -6.66 -8.90 -19.02
C ARG A 228 -5.91 -9.82 -18.07
N LEU A 229 -6.59 -10.83 -17.58
CA LEU A 229 -6.02 -11.89 -16.73
C LEU A 229 -5.49 -13.04 -17.59
N GLU A 230 -4.68 -13.94 -17.00
CA GLU A 230 -4.05 -15.08 -17.70
C GLU A 230 -3.33 -14.66 -19.00
N THR A 231 -2.73 -13.44 -18.96
CA THR A 231 -2.09 -12.84 -20.13
C THR A 231 -0.61 -12.65 -19.87
N PHE A 232 0.22 -13.30 -20.68
CA PHE A 232 1.67 -13.41 -20.47
C PHE A 232 2.41 -12.60 -21.53
N ILE A 233 3.22 -11.64 -21.11
CA ILE A 233 4.08 -10.87 -22.03
C ILE A 233 5.12 -11.80 -22.63
N SER A 234 5.22 -11.82 -23.96
CA SER A 234 6.23 -12.57 -24.71
C SER A 234 7.36 -11.70 -25.24
N ASP A 235 7.06 -10.45 -25.63
CA ASP A 235 8.05 -9.51 -26.14
C ASP A 235 7.61 -8.06 -25.95
N ILE A 236 8.58 -7.16 -25.75
CA ILE A 236 8.38 -5.71 -25.77
C ILE A 236 9.45 -5.10 -26.66
N SER A 237 9.02 -4.43 -27.71
CA SER A 237 9.90 -3.74 -28.64
C SER A 237 9.53 -2.25 -28.74
N GLU A 238 10.51 -1.37 -28.51
CA GLU A 238 10.34 0.08 -28.56
C GLU A 238 10.99 0.64 -29.82
N THR A 239 10.28 1.52 -30.48
CA THR A 239 10.74 2.35 -31.59
C THR A 239 10.70 3.82 -31.19
N ASP A 240 11.13 4.73 -32.05
CA ASP A 240 11.09 6.18 -31.78
C ASP A 240 9.67 6.72 -31.59
N SER A 241 8.63 6.03 -32.10
CA SER A 241 7.25 6.52 -32.12
C SER A 241 6.28 5.73 -31.27
N GLU A 242 6.57 4.46 -30.99
CA GLU A 242 5.62 3.55 -30.35
C GLU A 242 6.29 2.35 -29.68
N ILE A 243 5.58 1.73 -28.75
CA ILE A 243 6.00 0.50 -28.11
C ILE A 243 5.02 -0.61 -28.51
N ALA A 244 5.52 -1.66 -29.15
CA ALA A 244 4.76 -2.87 -29.45
C ALA A 244 4.95 -3.89 -28.33
N VAL A 245 3.84 -4.36 -27.76
CA VAL A 245 3.79 -5.40 -26.72
C VAL A 245 3.14 -6.64 -27.30
N LYS A 246 3.89 -7.74 -27.37
CA LYS A 246 3.36 -9.06 -27.73
C LYS A 246 3.06 -9.84 -26.46
N PHE A 247 1.96 -10.56 -26.48
CA PHE A 247 1.52 -11.35 -25.32
C PHE A 247 0.69 -12.56 -25.77
N ILE A 248 0.65 -13.56 -24.90
CA ILE A 248 -0.17 -14.76 -25.07
C ILE A 248 -1.39 -14.63 -24.19
N GLU A 249 -2.58 -14.63 -24.78
CA GLU A 249 -3.87 -14.61 -24.11
C GLU A 249 -4.70 -15.80 -24.59
N LYS A 250 -5.13 -16.67 -23.67
CA LYS A 250 -5.88 -17.90 -24.00
C LYS A 250 -5.18 -18.82 -25.03
N GLY A 251 -3.85 -18.84 -25.00
CA GLY A 251 -3.03 -19.65 -25.91
C GLY A 251 -2.81 -19.03 -27.30
N GLU A 252 -3.33 -17.85 -27.58
CA GLU A 252 -3.14 -17.12 -28.82
C GLU A 252 -2.16 -15.97 -28.64
N GLU A 253 -1.23 -15.80 -29.59
CA GLU A 253 -0.35 -14.65 -29.62
C GLU A 253 -1.08 -13.43 -30.17
N LYS A 254 -1.04 -12.32 -29.42
CA LYS A 254 -1.65 -11.04 -29.76
C LYS A 254 -0.63 -9.92 -29.55
N SER A 255 -0.94 -8.74 -30.07
CA SER A 255 -0.12 -7.55 -29.87
C SER A 255 -0.97 -6.32 -29.60
N LEU A 256 -0.39 -5.39 -28.83
CA LEU A 256 -0.93 -4.04 -28.60
C LEU A 256 0.19 -3.03 -28.81
N VAL A 257 -0.20 -1.82 -29.15
CA VAL A 257 0.70 -0.67 -29.26
C VAL A 257 0.38 0.31 -28.14
N ALA A 258 1.39 0.91 -27.55
CA ALA A 258 1.26 1.91 -26.51
C ALA A 258 2.26 3.06 -26.70
N GLU A 259 1.92 4.23 -26.16
CA GLU A 259 2.86 5.36 -26.03
C GLU A 259 3.72 5.23 -24.78
N LYS A 260 3.18 4.65 -23.71
CA LYS A 260 3.87 4.42 -22.44
C LYS A 260 3.52 3.05 -21.86
N ILE A 261 4.47 2.47 -21.12
CA ILE A 261 4.28 1.25 -20.33
C ILE A 261 4.67 1.51 -18.89
N ILE A 262 3.83 1.03 -17.95
CA ILE A 262 4.14 0.99 -16.52
C ILE A 262 4.37 -0.46 -16.10
N ILE A 263 5.55 -0.77 -15.56
CA ILE A 263 5.88 -2.08 -14.99
C ILE A 263 5.58 -2.04 -13.49
N ALA A 264 4.55 -2.78 -13.06
CA ALA A 264 4.05 -2.81 -11.67
C ALA A 264 3.89 -4.25 -11.15
N ILE A 265 4.87 -5.12 -11.43
CA ILE A 265 4.85 -6.58 -11.15
C ILE A 265 5.34 -6.95 -9.76
N GLY A 266 5.53 -5.99 -8.87
CA GLY A 266 5.96 -6.20 -7.50
C GLY A 266 7.21 -5.42 -7.13
N ARG A 267 7.77 -5.75 -5.96
CA ARG A 267 8.93 -5.07 -5.39
C ARG A 267 9.94 -6.10 -4.86
N LYS A 268 11.22 -5.69 -4.80
CA LYS A 268 12.34 -6.48 -4.25
C LYS A 268 12.98 -5.74 -3.07
N PRO A 269 13.43 -6.44 -2.03
CA PRO A 269 14.12 -5.81 -0.90
C PRO A 269 15.46 -5.20 -1.32
N ASN A 270 15.89 -4.13 -0.65
CA ASN A 270 17.19 -3.49 -0.84
C ASN A 270 18.21 -4.03 0.17
N SER A 271 18.66 -5.26 -0.05
CA SER A 271 19.63 -5.96 0.81
C SER A 271 21.00 -6.18 0.13
N GLU A 272 21.11 -5.92 -1.17
CA GLU A 272 22.32 -6.13 -1.96
C GLU A 272 23.45 -5.21 -1.49
N ASP A 273 24.68 -5.76 -1.36
CA ASP A 273 25.90 -5.05 -0.97
C ASP A 273 25.85 -4.35 0.41
N LEU A 274 24.79 -4.58 1.19
CA LEU A 274 24.58 -3.92 2.46
C LEU A 274 25.49 -4.47 3.57
N PHE A 275 25.82 -5.75 3.49
CA PHE A 275 26.69 -6.47 4.44
C PHE A 275 27.38 -7.66 3.78
N ASN A 276 28.38 -8.22 4.45
CA ASN A 276 28.99 -9.46 3.99
C ASN A 276 28.06 -10.65 4.32
N GLN A 277 27.89 -11.58 3.38
CA GLN A 277 27.03 -12.76 3.53
C GLN A 277 27.33 -13.63 4.76
N ASN A 278 28.56 -13.56 5.30
CA ASN A 278 28.94 -14.26 6.52
C ASN A 278 28.43 -13.57 7.80
N LEU A 279 27.94 -12.33 7.73
CA LEU A 279 27.45 -11.58 8.88
C LEU A 279 25.95 -11.82 9.12
N LEU A 280 25.14 -11.76 8.07
CA LEU A 280 23.70 -11.92 8.15
C LEU A 280 23.21 -12.82 7.01
N SER A 281 22.08 -13.50 7.24
CA SER A 281 21.43 -14.36 6.25
C SER A 281 20.35 -13.59 5.45
N LEU A 282 20.25 -13.95 4.18
CA LEU A 282 19.14 -13.58 3.31
C LEU A 282 18.36 -14.84 2.93
N ASP A 283 17.06 -14.73 2.80
CA ASP A 283 16.25 -15.79 2.23
C ASP A 283 16.41 -15.86 0.70
N GLU A 284 15.76 -16.85 0.06
CA GLU A 284 15.82 -17.10 -1.40
C GLU A 284 15.31 -15.92 -2.26
N LYS A 285 14.52 -15.02 -1.67
CA LYS A 285 13.98 -13.81 -2.32
C LYS A 285 14.78 -12.55 -2.01
N GLY A 286 15.84 -12.68 -1.21
CA GLY A 286 16.73 -11.59 -0.82
C GLY A 286 16.25 -10.77 0.38
N PHE A 287 15.25 -11.22 1.13
CA PHE A 287 14.86 -10.58 2.39
C PHE A 287 15.87 -10.89 3.49
N VAL A 288 16.13 -9.93 4.36
CA VAL A 288 16.94 -10.16 5.57
C VAL A 288 16.14 -11.07 6.52
N GLU A 289 16.77 -12.18 6.93
CA GLU A 289 16.15 -13.11 7.87
C GLU A 289 16.12 -12.53 9.28
N VAL A 290 14.92 -12.52 9.87
CA VAL A 290 14.68 -12.04 11.23
C VAL A 290 13.72 -12.95 11.98
N ASN A 291 13.76 -12.91 13.31
CA ASN A 291 12.74 -13.51 14.16
C ASN A 291 11.44 -12.68 14.17
N GLU A 292 10.47 -13.07 15.00
CA GLU A 292 9.18 -12.39 15.16
C GLU A 292 9.27 -10.94 15.66
N TYR A 293 10.41 -10.60 16.29
CA TYR A 293 10.70 -9.26 16.83
C TYR A 293 11.58 -8.42 15.90
N CYS A 294 11.77 -8.83 14.64
CA CYS A 294 12.65 -8.16 13.68
C CYS A 294 14.15 -8.17 14.04
N GLN A 295 14.59 -9.06 14.93
CA GLN A 295 16.01 -9.25 15.28
C GLN A 295 16.65 -10.27 14.34
N THR A 296 17.85 -9.97 13.84
CA THR A 296 18.62 -10.87 13.00
C THR A 296 19.33 -11.96 13.83
N SER A 297 20.12 -12.80 13.19
CA SER A 297 21.01 -13.76 13.89
C SER A 297 22.06 -13.09 14.77
N VAL A 298 22.36 -11.81 14.54
CA VAL A 298 23.28 -10.99 15.35
C VAL A 298 22.46 -10.14 16.31
N SER A 299 22.66 -10.33 17.61
CA SER A 299 21.78 -9.85 18.68
C SER A 299 21.56 -8.34 18.74
N ASN A 300 22.47 -7.54 18.21
CA ASN A 300 22.39 -6.08 18.16
C ASN A 300 22.15 -5.52 16.74
N ILE A 301 21.83 -6.38 15.77
CA ILE A 301 21.43 -5.98 14.43
C ILE A 301 19.97 -6.38 14.19
N TRP A 302 19.18 -5.42 13.79
CA TRP A 302 17.76 -5.52 13.54
C TRP A 302 17.45 -5.15 12.09
N ALA A 303 16.36 -5.67 11.53
CA ALA A 303 15.91 -5.27 10.19
C ALA A 303 14.39 -5.11 10.15
N ILE A 304 13.89 -4.03 9.53
CA ILE A 304 12.49 -3.61 9.57
C ILE A 304 12.02 -3.07 8.21
N GLY A 305 10.72 -3.06 8.01
CA GLY A 305 10.09 -2.55 6.81
C GLY A 305 10.15 -3.52 5.64
N ASP A 306 10.27 -2.98 4.42
CA ASP A 306 10.19 -3.76 3.20
C ASP A 306 11.41 -4.68 2.96
N VAL A 307 12.49 -4.50 3.71
CA VAL A 307 13.70 -5.34 3.61
C VAL A 307 13.54 -6.69 4.31
N VAL A 308 12.50 -6.87 5.12
CA VAL A 308 12.12 -8.12 5.78
C VAL A 308 10.80 -8.66 5.23
N ARG A 309 10.49 -9.92 5.53
CA ARG A 309 9.24 -10.59 5.14
C ARG A 309 7.98 -9.84 5.53
N GLY A 310 6.89 -10.17 4.88
CA GLY A 310 5.55 -9.64 5.13
C GLY A 310 5.12 -8.63 4.07
N PRO A 311 3.96 -8.01 4.24
CA PRO A 311 3.49 -7.02 3.29
C PRO A 311 4.38 -5.79 3.30
N MET A 312 4.74 -5.29 2.11
CA MET A 312 5.54 -4.08 1.94
C MET A 312 4.65 -2.84 2.10
N LEU A 313 4.35 -2.50 3.35
CA LEU A 313 3.42 -1.43 3.73
C LEU A 313 4.08 -0.45 4.70
N ALA A 314 3.89 0.85 4.42
CA ALA A 314 4.52 1.91 5.20
C ALA A 314 4.11 1.91 6.68
N HIS A 315 2.83 1.62 7.00
CA HIS A 315 2.34 1.56 8.37
C HIS A 315 2.88 0.34 9.13
N LYS A 316 2.98 -0.85 8.49
CA LYS A 316 3.68 -2.00 9.08
C LYS A 316 5.12 -1.64 9.40
N ALA A 317 5.81 -1.02 8.44
CA ALA A 317 7.20 -0.61 8.59
C ALA A 317 7.39 0.41 9.74
N SER A 318 6.47 1.35 9.92
CA SER A 318 6.49 2.32 11.01
C SER A 318 6.33 1.65 12.38
N GLU A 319 5.37 0.75 12.51
CA GLU A 319 5.12 0.02 13.77
C GLU A 319 6.29 -0.92 14.11
N GLU A 320 6.89 -1.59 13.12
CA GLU A 320 8.14 -2.36 13.33
C GLU A 320 9.27 -1.46 13.86
N GLY A 321 9.36 -0.23 13.35
CA GLY A 321 10.33 0.76 13.83
C GLY A 321 10.13 1.12 15.30
N VAL A 322 8.90 1.35 15.73
CA VAL A 322 8.54 1.61 17.12
C VAL A 322 8.85 0.39 17.98
N MET A 323 8.35 -0.79 17.61
CA MET A 323 8.53 -2.04 18.34
C MET A 323 10.01 -2.35 18.58
N VAL A 324 10.85 -2.30 17.55
CA VAL A 324 12.29 -2.62 17.66
C VAL A 324 13.00 -1.67 18.61
N VAL A 325 12.72 -0.37 18.49
CA VAL A 325 13.35 0.65 19.37
C VAL A 325 12.92 0.46 20.82
N GLU A 326 11.65 0.19 21.09
CA GLU A 326 11.14 -0.08 22.44
C GLU A 326 11.77 -1.35 23.02
N ARG A 327 11.94 -2.40 22.24
CA ARG A 327 12.65 -3.62 22.67
C ARG A 327 14.13 -3.38 22.95
N ILE A 328 14.82 -2.58 22.14
CA ILE A 328 16.21 -2.17 22.41
C ILE A 328 16.28 -1.38 23.73
N TYR A 329 15.27 -0.58 24.04
CA TYR A 329 15.17 0.16 25.30
C TYR A 329 14.86 -0.72 26.51
N GLY A 330 14.31 -1.94 26.28
CA GLY A 330 13.99 -2.93 27.32
C GLY A 330 12.50 -3.07 27.60
N GLU A 331 11.62 -2.52 26.75
CA GLU A 331 10.17 -2.70 26.84
C GLU A 331 9.73 -3.99 26.10
N ASP A 332 8.64 -4.63 26.54
CA ASP A 332 8.05 -5.80 25.87
C ASP A 332 7.03 -5.36 24.83
N SER A 333 7.53 -4.86 23.70
CA SER A 333 6.71 -4.42 22.57
C SER A 333 6.57 -5.52 21.51
N HIS A 334 5.37 -5.66 20.89
CA HIS A 334 5.08 -6.67 19.86
C HIS A 334 4.03 -6.17 18.87
N ILE A 335 3.99 -6.78 17.69
CA ILE A 335 3.03 -6.47 16.62
C ILE A 335 2.20 -7.70 16.32
N ASN A 336 0.89 -7.54 16.23
CA ASN A 336 0.00 -8.56 15.66
C ASN A 336 -0.07 -8.39 14.14
N TYR A 337 0.73 -9.14 13.40
CA TYR A 337 0.78 -9.07 11.94
C TYR A 337 -0.54 -9.45 11.25
N MET A 338 -1.46 -10.16 11.93
CA MET A 338 -2.81 -10.43 11.41
C MET A 338 -3.70 -9.18 11.41
N HIS A 339 -3.33 -8.16 12.17
CA HIS A 339 -4.03 -6.88 12.26
C HIS A 339 -3.38 -5.77 11.40
N VAL A 340 -2.51 -6.14 10.44
CA VAL A 340 -1.97 -5.18 9.48
C VAL A 340 -3.00 -4.93 8.37
N PRO A 341 -3.55 -3.70 8.27
CA PRO A 341 -4.56 -3.39 7.28
C PRO A 341 -3.97 -3.20 5.88
N ASN A 342 -4.76 -3.49 4.85
CA ASN A 342 -4.40 -3.27 3.46
C ASN A 342 -5.41 -2.34 2.80
N VAL A 343 -4.94 -1.47 1.90
CA VAL A 343 -5.80 -0.51 1.20
C VAL A 343 -5.33 -0.33 -0.24
N ILE A 344 -6.30 -0.26 -1.17
CA ILE A 344 -6.14 0.25 -2.53
C ILE A 344 -6.88 1.58 -2.58
N TYR A 345 -6.14 2.67 -2.79
CA TYR A 345 -6.66 4.05 -2.72
C TYR A 345 -7.27 4.53 -4.05
N THR A 346 -7.86 3.63 -4.80
CA THR A 346 -8.69 3.97 -5.97
C THR A 346 -9.98 4.67 -5.52
N HIS A 347 -10.88 4.96 -6.44
CA HIS A 347 -12.25 5.30 -6.09
C HIS A 347 -13.21 4.42 -6.91
N PRO A 348 -14.10 3.65 -6.24
CA PRO A 348 -14.14 3.41 -4.77
C PRO A 348 -12.86 2.78 -4.23
N GLU A 349 -12.59 3.00 -2.93
CA GLU A 349 -11.47 2.36 -2.24
C GLU A 349 -11.76 0.88 -1.95
N VAL A 350 -10.70 0.08 -1.84
CA VAL A 350 -10.76 -1.30 -1.35
C VAL A 350 -9.90 -1.42 -0.11
N ALA A 351 -10.46 -1.87 1.01
CA ALA A 351 -9.71 -2.06 2.24
C ALA A 351 -10.05 -3.40 2.91
N TRP A 352 -9.07 -4.04 3.52
CA TRP A 352 -9.28 -5.28 4.25
C TRP A 352 -8.28 -5.47 5.38
N VAL A 353 -8.69 -6.24 6.38
CA VAL A 353 -7.85 -6.65 7.51
C VAL A 353 -8.30 -8.02 8.02
N GLY A 354 -7.37 -8.80 8.53
CA GLY A 354 -7.62 -10.12 9.10
C GLY A 354 -7.92 -11.19 8.05
N LYS A 355 -8.73 -12.15 8.41
CA LYS A 355 -9.01 -13.37 7.63
C LYS A 355 -10.16 -13.17 6.66
N ASN A 356 -10.00 -13.59 5.40
CA ASN A 356 -11.06 -13.66 4.41
C ASN A 356 -11.78 -15.02 4.45
N GLU A 357 -12.85 -15.17 3.68
CA GLU A 357 -13.65 -16.39 3.63
C GLU A 357 -12.84 -17.64 3.24
N LYS A 358 -11.94 -17.49 2.26
CA LYS A 358 -11.06 -18.57 1.80
C LYS A 358 -10.16 -19.06 2.93
N TYR A 359 -9.49 -18.17 3.61
CA TYR A 359 -8.60 -18.49 4.74
C TYR A 359 -9.35 -19.18 5.88
N LEU A 360 -10.58 -18.71 6.20
CA LEU A 360 -11.40 -19.30 7.26
C LEU A 360 -11.84 -20.73 6.91
N LYS A 361 -12.25 -20.98 5.65
CA LYS A 361 -12.65 -22.31 5.17
C LYS A 361 -11.46 -23.28 5.15
N GLU A 362 -10.33 -22.86 4.60
CA GLU A 362 -9.11 -23.69 4.54
C GLU A 362 -8.57 -24.02 5.95
N GLY A 363 -8.70 -23.10 6.90
CA GLY A 363 -8.33 -23.29 8.30
C GLY A 363 -9.37 -24.07 9.13
N GLY A 364 -10.50 -24.50 8.55
CA GLY A 364 -11.56 -25.21 9.26
C GLY A 364 -12.20 -24.39 10.40
N VAL A 365 -12.15 -23.07 10.32
CA VAL A 365 -12.69 -22.16 11.34
C VAL A 365 -14.22 -22.13 11.24
N ASP A 366 -14.92 -22.36 12.35
CA ASP A 366 -16.37 -22.18 12.42
C ASP A 366 -16.68 -20.69 12.59
N TYR A 367 -17.21 -20.07 11.51
CA TYR A 367 -17.42 -18.62 11.45
C TYR A 367 -18.82 -18.25 10.98
N LYS A 368 -19.24 -17.05 11.32
CA LYS A 368 -20.40 -16.36 10.77
C LYS A 368 -19.95 -15.12 9.99
N SER A 369 -20.77 -14.69 9.04
CA SER A 369 -20.50 -13.50 8.24
C SER A 369 -21.75 -12.66 8.02
N GLY A 370 -21.57 -11.35 7.95
CA GLY A 370 -22.59 -10.40 7.56
C GLY A 370 -22.09 -9.45 6.51
N SER A 371 -22.97 -8.98 5.63
CA SER A 371 -22.61 -8.02 4.58
C SER A 371 -23.70 -6.99 4.39
N PHE A 372 -23.29 -5.75 4.11
CA PHE A 372 -24.18 -4.63 3.87
C PHE A 372 -23.72 -3.83 2.63
N PRO A 373 -24.61 -3.59 1.63
CA PRO A 373 -24.28 -2.80 0.45
C PRO A 373 -24.39 -1.30 0.75
N PHE A 374 -23.49 -0.48 0.21
CA PHE A 374 -23.58 0.97 0.33
C PHE A 374 -24.82 1.56 -0.37
N ALA A 375 -25.37 0.85 -1.35
CA ALA A 375 -26.65 1.22 -1.98
C ALA A 375 -27.86 1.23 -1.02
N ALA A 376 -27.72 0.67 0.19
CA ALA A 376 -28.71 0.76 1.27
C ALA A 376 -28.30 1.75 2.37
N ASN A 377 -27.19 2.47 2.24
CA ASN A 377 -26.70 3.45 3.19
C ASN A 377 -27.15 4.87 2.79
N GLY A 378 -27.90 5.53 3.66
CA GLY A 378 -28.48 6.85 3.38
C GLY A 378 -27.43 7.93 3.08
N ARG A 379 -26.27 7.91 3.77
CA ARG A 379 -25.20 8.89 3.52
C ARG A 379 -24.50 8.64 2.19
N ALA A 380 -24.24 7.38 1.84
CA ALA A 380 -23.65 7.00 0.57
C ALA A 380 -24.54 7.43 -0.62
N LEU A 381 -25.87 7.21 -0.50
CA LEU A 381 -26.85 7.67 -1.48
C LEU A 381 -26.88 9.20 -1.59
N ALA A 382 -26.89 9.91 -0.46
CA ALA A 382 -26.89 11.37 -0.43
C ALA A 382 -25.62 11.98 -1.05
N ASN A 383 -24.50 11.27 -0.98
CA ASN A 383 -23.24 11.69 -1.57
C ASN A 383 -23.12 11.33 -3.07
N GLY A 384 -24.06 10.56 -3.64
CA GLY A 384 -23.92 10.00 -5.00
C GLY A 384 -22.90 8.86 -5.11
N ASP A 385 -22.37 8.37 -4.00
CA ASP A 385 -21.26 7.41 -3.93
C ASP A 385 -21.69 6.16 -3.15
N SER A 386 -22.43 5.27 -3.80
CA SER A 386 -23.08 4.12 -3.17
C SER A 386 -22.60 2.76 -3.72
N SER A 387 -21.51 2.75 -4.47
CA SER A 387 -20.92 1.51 -5.00
C SER A 387 -20.28 0.68 -3.89
N GLY A 388 -20.44 -0.65 -3.97
CA GLY A 388 -19.72 -1.59 -3.12
C GLY A 388 -20.46 -2.04 -1.87
N SER A 389 -19.70 -2.59 -0.93
CA SER A 389 -20.26 -3.22 0.29
C SER A 389 -19.20 -3.40 1.39
N VAL A 390 -19.68 -3.61 2.60
CA VAL A 390 -18.89 -4.07 3.76
C VAL A 390 -19.21 -5.53 4.02
N THR A 391 -18.19 -6.34 4.32
CA THR A 391 -18.35 -7.73 4.79
C THR A 391 -17.52 -7.94 6.05
N VAL A 392 -18.12 -8.52 7.08
CA VAL A 392 -17.50 -8.81 8.38
C VAL A 392 -17.58 -10.30 8.66
N TYR A 393 -16.51 -10.85 9.22
CA TYR A 393 -16.39 -12.23 9.67
C TYR A 393 -16.16 -12.28 11.17
N ALA A 394 -16.85 -13.18 11.88
CA ALA A 394 -16.62 -13.42 13.30
C ALA A 394 -16.63 -14.91 13.62
N ASP A 395 -15.91 -15.31 14.64
CA ASP A 395 -15.90 -16.66 15.18
C ASP A 395 -17.25 -17.00 15.81
N ASN A 396 -17.80 -18.18 15.49
CA ASN A 396 -19.12 -18.58 15.99
C ASN A 396 -19.15 -18.85 17.50
N LYS A 397 -18.02 -19.25 18.10
CA LYS A 397 -17.95 -19.63 19.51
C LYS A 397 -17.59 -18.45 20.40
N THR A 398 -16.55 -17.69 20.01
CA THR A 398 -16.01 -16.58 20.81
C THR A 398 -16.64 -15.24 20.47
N ASP A 399 -17.36 -15.16 19.35
CA ASP A 399 -17.95 -13.93 18.80
C ASP A 399 -16.91 -12.84 18.44
N MET A 400 -15.63 -13.19 18.39
CA MET A 400 -14.54 -12.27 18.04
C MET A 400 -14.55 -11.96 16.55
N ILE A 401 -14.34 -10.70 16.18
CA ILE A 401 -14.20 -10.28 14.78
C ILE A 401 -12.88 -10.85 14.24
N LEU A 402 -12.95 -11.60 13.14
CA LEU A 402 -11.82 -12.30 12.52
C LEU A 402 -11.29 -11.60 11.29
N GLY A 403 -12.10 -10.80 10.63
CA GLY A 403 -11.71 -10.08 9.44
C GLY A 403 -12.82 -9.20 8.87
N VAL A 404 -12.41 -8.20 8.12
CA VAL A 404 -13.30 -7.24 7.48
C VAL A 404 -12.79 -6.91 6.09
N GLN A 405 -13.70 -6.80 5.15
CA GLN A 405 -13.44 -6.33 3.80
C GLN A 405 -14.43 -5.23 3.44
N VAL A 406 -13.92 -4.15 2.90
CA VAL A 406 -14.71 -2.98 2.50
C VAL A 406 -14.34 -2.62 1.06
N PHE A 407 -15.34 -2.48 0.23
CA PHE A 407 -15.21 -1.87 -1.09
C PHE A 407 -16.24 -0.74 -1.17
N GLY A 408 -15.81 0.49 -1.32
CA GLY A 408 -16.74 1.63 -1.36
C GLY A 408 -16.11 2.94 -0.89
N PRO A 409 -16.97 3.94 -0.62
CA PRO A 409 -16.52 5.24 -0.13
C PRO A 409 -15.84 5.15 1.23
N SER A 410 -14.71 5.82 1.38
CA SER A 410 -13.96 5.88 2.66
C SER A 410 -13.65 4.50 3.26
N ALA A 411 -13.38 3.50 2.40
CA ALA A 411 -13.18 2.12 2.88
C ALA A 411 -12.01 2.01 3.86
N SER A 412 -10.95 2.78 3.67
CA SER A 412 -9.80 2.87 4.57
C SER A 412 -10.19 3.31 5.99
N GLU A 413 -11.02 4.34 6.09
CA GLU A 413 -11.47 4.89 7.38
C GLU A 413 -12.49 3.96 8.08
N ILE A 414 -13.38 3.34 7.31
CA ILE A 414 -14.36 2.37 7.84
C ILE A 414 -13.63 1.14 8.38
N MET A 415 -12.68 0.60 7.62
CA MET A 415 -11.89 -0.56 8.02
C MET A 415 -11.10 -0.30 9.29
N GLN A 416 -10.56 0.92 9.49
CA GLN A 416 -9.81 1.27 10.70
C GLN A 416 -10.67 1.16 11.97
N GLN A 417 -11.98 1.41 11.91
CA GLN A 417 -12.88 1.22 13.04
C GLN A 417 -13.00 -0.27 13.42
N ALA A 418 -13.09 -1.14 12.42
CA ALA A 418 -13.11 -2.59 12.63
C ALA A 418 -11.78 -3.10 13.20
N LEU A 419 -10.66 -2.58 12.70
CA LEU A 419 -9.32 -2.92 13.20
C LEU A 419 -9.16 -2.57 14.68
N ILE A 420 -9.59 -1.40 15.13
CA ILE A 420 -9.56 -0.99 16.54
C ILE A 420 -10.39 -1.97 17.39
N ALA A 421 -11.56 -2.41 16.90
CA ALA A 421 -12.38 -3.38 17.59
C ALA A 421 -11.70 -4.76 17.68
N MET A 422 -11.06 -5.22 16.58
CA MET A 422 -10.31 -6.47 16.54
C MET A 422 -9.11 -6.45 17.50
N ASP A 423 -8.33 -5.38 17.48
CA ASP A 423 -7.14 -5.22 18.30
C ASP A 423 -7.46 -5.12 19.79
N SER A 424 -8.60 -4.49 20.11
CA SER A 424 -9.15 -4.42 21.47
C SER A 424 -9.81 -5.72 21.95
N GLY A 425 -9.84 -6.77 21.15
CA GLY A 425 -10.55 -8.01 21.49
C GLY A 425 -12.06 -7.83 21.66
N MET A 426 -12.67 -6.92 20.90
CA MET A 426 -14.11 -6.65 21.01
C MET A 426 -14.92 -7.71 20.27
N SER A 427 -15.98 -8.24 20.91
CA SER A 427 -16.90 -9.15 20.23
C SER A 427 -17.79 -8.41 19.23
N SER A 428 -18.29 -9.14 18.22
CA SER A 428 -19.19 -8.57 17.22
C SER A 428 -20.50 -8.04 17.85
N HIS A 429 -20.99 -8.70 18.90
CA HIS A 429 -22.16 -8.24 19.66
C HIS A 429 -21.88 -6.90 20.36
N LYS A 430 -20.71 -6.75 21.01
CA LYS A 430 -20.32 -5.50 21.67
C LYS A 430 -20.15 -4.37 20.65
N PHE A 431 -19.50 -4.66 19.51
CA PHE A 431 -19.35 -3.71 18.42
C PHE A 431 -20.71 -3.23 17.89
N SER A 432 -21.64 -4.15 17.60
CA SER A 432 -22.96 -3.83 17.08
C SER A 432 -23.88 -3.13 18.10
N SER A 433 -23.55 -3.14 19.40
CA SER A 433 -24.24 -2.38 20.42
C SER A 433 -23.73 -0.95 20.63
N THR A 434 -22.66 -0.56 19.90
CA THR A 434 -22.12 0.79 19.92
C THR A 434 -23.02 1.72 19.10
N ILE A 435 -23.22 2.96 19.59
CA ILE A 435 -24.01 3.96 18.86
C ILE A 435 -23.15 4.53 17.72
N PHE A 436 -23.65 4.40 16.49
CA PHE A 436 -23.05 5.03 15.31
C PHE A 436 -23.74 6.37 15.02
N SER A 437 -22.95 7.35 14.59
CA SER A 437 -23.49 8.64 14.18
C SER A 437 -24.35 8.51 12.93
N HIS A 438 -25.50 9.21 12.87
CA HIS A 438 -26.40 9.23 11.72
C HIS A 438 -26.48 10.64 11.11
N PRO A 439 -26.44 10.78 9.75
CA PRO A 439 -26.11 9.75 8.77
C PRO A 439 -24.59 9.70 8.50
N THR A 440 -24.02 8.51 8.47
CA THR A 440 -22.60 8.29 8.11
C THR A 440 -22.43 7.04 7.24
N VAL A 441 -21.34 6.98 6.47
CA VAL A 441 -20.97 5.77 5.73
C VAL A 441 -20.53 4.63 6.66
N SER A 442 -20.09 4.95 7.89
CA SER A 442 -19.71 3.97 8.91
C SER A 442 -20.85 3.09 9.37
N GLU A 443 -22.12 3.54 9.23
CA GLU A 443 -23.29 2.71 9.51
C GLU A 443 -23.33 1.43 8.64
N ALA A 444 -22.64 1.41 7.49
CA ALA A 444 -22.52 0.22 6.67
C ALA A 444 -21.75 -0.91 7.40
N LEU A 445 -20.73 -0.57 8.19
CA LEU A 445 -20.01 -1.54 9.04
C LEU A 445 -20.87 -2.03 10.19
N HIS A 446 -21.63 -1.13 10.81
CA HIS A 446 -22.60 -1.47 11.88
C HIS A 446 -23.64 -2.45 11.36
N GLU A 447 -24.32 -2.14 10.25
CA GLU A 447 -25.34 -2.99 9.64
C GLU A 447 -24.77 -4.34 9.15
N ALA A 448 -23.55 -4.38 8.59
CA ALA A 448 -22.88 -5.61 8.24
C ALA A 448 -22.64 -6.49 9.47
N THR A 449 -22.29 -5.89 10.61
CA THR A 449 -22.11 -6.61 11.88
C THR A 449 -23.44 -7.11 12.46
N LEU A 450 -24.51 -6.32 12.37
CA LEU A 450 -25.87 -6.76 12.74
C LEU A 450 -26.36 -7.91 11.85
N ALA A 451 -26.07 -7.86 10.55
CA ALA A 451 -26.47 -8.91 9.58
C ALA A 451 -25.89 -10.30 9.89
N MET A 452 -24.74 -10.39 10.58
CA MET A 452 -24.19 -11.67 11.04
C MET A 452 -25.11 -12.44 11.97
N ASN A 453 -25.98 -11.73 12.70
CA ASN A 453 -26.90 -12.29 13.69
C ASN A 453 -28.38 -12.15 13.26
N ASP A 454 -28.64 -11.96 11.97
CA ASP A 454 -29.98 -11.75 11.39
C ASP A 454 -30.72 -10.53 12.00
N LYS A 455 -29.95 -9.51 12.41
CA LYS A 455 -30.44 -8.28 13.08
C LYS A 455 -30.27 -7.02 12.23
N ALA A 456 -29.88 -7.12 10.96
CA ALA A 456 -29.82 -5.97 10.08
C ALA A 456 -31.19 -5.30 9.96
N ILE A 457 -31.22 -3.96 9.98
CA ILE A 457 -32.44 -3.17 9.95
C ILE A 457 -32.75 -2.66 8.54
N HIS A 458 -31.70 -2.22 7.84
CA HIS A 458 -31.87 -1.55 6.54
C HIS A 458 -31.66 -2.45 5.32
N VAL A 459 -31.43 -3.76 5.56
CA VAL A 459 -31.43 -4.79 4.50
C VAL A 459 -32.16 -6.03 4.97
N GLN A 460 -32.64 -6.85 4.02
CA GLN A 460 -33.28 -8.11 4.34
C GLN A 460 -32.29 -9.10 4.93
N ASN A 461 -32.56 -9.61 6.12
CA ASN A 461 -31.79 -10.69 6.74
C ASN A 461 -31.91 -11.99 5.92
N ARG A 462 -30.81 -12.74 5.79
CA ARG A 462 -30.83 -14.03 5.10
C ARG A 462 -31.64 -15.00 5.94
N LYS A 463 -32.67 -15.61 5.34
CA LYS A 463 -33.35 -16.76 5.97
C LYS A 463 -32.33 -17.88 6.15
N ARG A 464 -32.01 -18.26 7.38
CA ARG A 464 -31.30 -19.52 7.64
C ARG A 464 -32.11 -20.64 7.02
N LYS A 465 -31.50 -21.45 6.14
CA LYS A 465 -32.09 -22.73 5.79
C LYS A 465 -32.12 -23.57 7.07
N SER A 466 -33.32 -23.77 7.60
CA SER A 466 -33.61 -24.67 8.71
C SER A 466 -33.21 -26.08 8.36
#